data_c6979b147f1cb6c624856f0c42c8e8f8
#
_entry.id   c6979b147f1cb6c624856f0c42c8e8f8
#
_cell.length_a   1.000
_cell.length_b   1.000
_cell.length_c   1.000
_cell.angle_alpha   90.00
_cell.angle_beta   90.00
_cell.angle_gamma   90.00
#
_symmetry.space_group_name_H-M   'P 1'
#
loop_
_entity.id
_entity.type
_entity.pdbx_description
1 polymer ?
#
loop_
_entity_poly.entity_id
_entity_poly.type
_entity_poly.pdbx_seq_one_letter_code
_entity_poly.pdbx_strand_id
1 'polypeptide(L)'
;NSQVAQVESIVSQRLKGSFLWMVVGLLTTIGVGVAALANPNWLHFAYENFNIILLVELGVVFLFSARAYTANVMTLKGMFFLYSALNGLTLTLISLRYNVFEVVIPALIGTLAFFLGFAVVGATTKRNLSSLTPYVMAALLGMIIVSFVMIGARYFNWAVLSGFSDTVSLVLGYVGVVVFSIFTAIDVNRIKNNVTQVALMEDETILDRIEITGALSLYLDFINLFLSLLRIFGNKR
;
A
#
# COMPACT_ATOMS: atom_id res chain seq x y z
N ASN A 1 33.06 -11.83 13.48
CA ASN A 1 32.85 -10.38 13.15
C ASN A 1 32.64 -10.13 11.65
N SER A 2 33.35 -10.83 10.73
CA SER A 2 33.21 -10.63 9.28
C SER A 2 31.83 -11.08 8.74
N GLN A 3 31.30 -12.21 9.17
CA GLN A 3 29.99 -12.72 8.74
C GLN A 3 28.84 -11.82 9.19
N VAL A 4 28.90 -11.27 10.41
CA VAL A 4 27.87 -10.35 10.91
C VAL A 4 27.85 -9.07 10.05
N ALA A 5 29.02 -8.50 9.77
CA ALA A 5 29.12 -7.31 8.91
C ALA A 5 28.63 -7.57 7.48
N GLN A 6 28.89 -8.77 6.95
CA GLN A 6 28.38 -9.20 5.64
C GLN A 6 26.85 -9.28 5.63
N VAL A 7 26.24 -9.93 6.63
CA VAL A 7 24.77 -10.02 6.76
C VAL A 7 24.14 -8.63 6.88
N GLU A 8 24.69 -7.76 7.72
CA GLU A 8 24.19 -6.39 7.89
C GLU A 8 24.26 -5.59 6.58
N SER A 9 25.32 -5.77 5.79
CA SER A 9 25.47 -5.14 4.48
C SER A 9 24.39 -5.61 3.51
N ILE A 10 24.15 -6.94 3.42
CA ILE A 10 23.11 -7.53 2.56
C ILE A 10 21.73 -7.05 2.98
N VAL A 11 21.42 -7.06 4.27
CA VAL A 11 20.14 -6.57 4.80
C VAL A 11 19.92 -5.10 4.43
N SER A 12 20.93 -4.24 4.62
CA SER A 12 20.84 -2.83 4.26
C SER A 12 20.61 -2.64 2.75
N GLN A 13 21.33 -3.39 1.92
CA GLN A 13 21.19 -3.33 0.46
C GLN A 13 19.79 -3.74 0.01
N ARG A 14 19.29 -4.88 0.48
CA ARG A 14 17.97 -5.42 0.07
C ARG A 14 16.81 -4.58 0.62
N LEU A 15 16.94 -4.06 1.82
CA LEU A 15 15.95 -3.13 2.37
C LEU A 15 15.88 -1.85 1.53
N LYS A 16 17.03 -1.26 1.19
CA LYS A 16 17.10 -0.11 0.26
C LYS A 16 16.50 -0.45 -1.11
N GLY A 17 16.76 -1.64 -1.64
CA GLY A 17 16.16 -2.14 -2.88
C GLY A 17 14.64 -2.17 -2.83
N SER A 18 14.05 -2.69 -1.74
CA SER A 18 12.59 -2.69 -1.55
C SER A 18 12.00 -1.27 -1.53
N PHE A 19 12.65 -0.32 -0.85
CA PHE A 19 12.22 1.08 -0.87
C PHE A 19 12.37 1.73 -2.25
N LEU A 20 13.44 1.44 -2.97
CA LEU A 20 13.65 1.97 -4.33
C LEU A 20 12.57 1.44 -5.30
N TRP A 21 12.27 0.15 -5.26
CA TRP A 21 11.18 -0.43 -6.06
C TRP A 21 9.82 0.16 -5.69
N MET A 22 9.55 0.38 -4.40
CA MET A 22 8.35 1.09 -3.95
C MET A 22 8.28 2.49 -4.56
N VAL A 23 9.38 3.25 -4.52
CA VAL A 23 9.44 4.61 -5.13
C VAL A 23 9.19 4.55 -6.63
N VAL A 24 9.78 3.57 -7.35
CA VAL A 24 9.52 3.36 -8.78
C VAL A 24 8.04 3.07 -9.00
N GLY A 25 7.38 2.26 -8.18
CA GLY A 25 5.94 2.02 -8.22
C GLY A 25 5.13 3.30 -8.01
N LEU A 26 5.48 4.12 -7.02
CA LEU A 26 4.82 5.40 -6.77
C LEU A 26 5.01 6.38 -7.93
N LEU A 27 6.20 6.46 -8.52
CA LEU A 27 6.46 7.27 -9.71
C LEU A 27 5.66 6.79 -10.92
N THR A 28 5.51 5.46 -11.10
CA THR A 28 4.64 4.88 -12.14
C THR A 28 3.19 5.31 -11.92
N THR A 29 2.70 5.21 -10.69
CA THR A 29 1.35 5.63 -10.29
C THR A 29 1.11 7.12 -10.63
N ILE A 30 2.03 7.99 -10.23
CA ILE A 30 1.96 9.43 -10.51
C ILE A 30 2.04 9.68 -12.02
N GLY A 31 2.97 9.04 -12.72
CA GLY A 31 3.16 9.20 -14.17
C GLY A 31 1.91 8.82 -14.96
N VAL A 32 1.30 7.68 -14.65
CA VAL A 32 0.04 7.23 -15.28
C VAL A 32 -1.10 8.18 -14.91
N GLY A 33 -1.17 8.65 -13.66
CA GLY A 33 -2.18 9.61 -13.22
C GLY A 33 -2.10 10.94 -14.00
N VAL A 34 -0.89 11.49 -14.13
CA VAL A 34 -0.66 12.72 -14.91
C VAL A 34 -0.99 12.50 -16.38
N ALA A 35 -0.60 11.37 -16.96
CA ALA A 35 -0.94 11.04 -18.34
C ALA A 35 -2.47 10.92 -18.55
N ALA A 36 -3.18 10.33 -17.58
CA ALA A 36 -4.64 10.25 -17.62
C ALA A 36 -5.31 11.64 -17.55
N LEU A 37 -4.79 12.53 -16.71
CA LEU A 37 -5.28 13.90 -16.63
C LEU A 37 -5.02 14.71 -17.93
N ALA A 38 -3.91 14.43 -18.61
CA ALA A 38 -3.56 15.07 -19.88
C ALA A 38 -4.33 14.53 -21.08
N ASN A 39 -4.98 13.36 -20.95
CA ASN A 39 -5.70 12.69 -22.03
C ASN A 39 -7.16 12.41 -21.62
N PRO A 40 -8.15 13.20 -22.09
CA PRO A 40 -9.56 13.02 -21.74
C PRO A 40 -10.10 11.61 -22.03
N ASN A 41 -9.60 10.93 -23.08
CA ASN A 41 -10.05 9.57 -23.43
C ASN A 41 -9.62 8.55 -22.37
N TRP A 42 -8.42 8.67 -21.80
CA TRP A 42 -7.96 7.81 -20.72
C TRP A 42 -8.73 8.05 -19.44
N LEU A 43 -9.01 9.33 -19.13
CA LEU A 43 -9.79 9.68 -17.96
C LEU A 43 -11.22 9.15 -18.06
N HIS A 44 -11.84 9.31 -19.22
CA HIS A 44 -13.18 8.77 -19.51
C HIS A 44 -13.21 7.24 -19.43
N PHE A 45 -12.24 6.56 -20.05
CA PHE A 45 -12.09 5.11 -19.95
C PHE A 45 -11.98 4.66 -18.49
N ALA A 46 -11.14 5.31 -17.70
CA ALA A 46 -10.96 4.97 -16.29
C ALA A 46 -12.26 5.18 -15.49
N TYR A 47 -12.99 6.25 -15.77
CA TYR A 47 -14.27 6.55 -15.12
C TYR A 47 -15.33 5.49 -15.43
N GLU A 48 -15.53 5.16 -16.70
CA GLU A 48 -16.52 4.14 -17.13
C GLU A 48 -16.18 2.75 -16.62
N ASN A 49 -14.90 2.41 -16.54
CA ASN A 49 -14.43 1.08 -16.16
C ASN A 49 -13.91 1.00 -14.72
N PHE A 50 -14.21 1.98 -13.87
CA PHE A 50 -13.64 2.08 -12.51
C PHE A 50 -13.78 0.79 -11.69
N ASN A 51 -14.95 0.18 -11.68
CA ASN A 51 -15.19 -1.06 -10.93
C ASN A 51 -14.41 -2.24 -11.51
N ILE A 52 -14.27 -2.30 -12.83
CA ILE A 52 -13.51 -3.35 -13.51
C ILE A 52 -12.01 -3.19 -13.18
N ILE A 53 -11.50 -1.96 -13.22
CA ILE A 53 -10.10 -1.67 -12.87
C ILE A 53 -9.82 -2.09 -11.42
N LEU A 54 -10.70 -1.76 -10.48
CA LEU A 54 -10.57 -2.20 -9.07
C LEU A 54 -10.55 -3.74 -8.94
N LEU A 55 -11.39 -4.45 -9.67
CA LEU A 55 -11.40 -5.91 -9.66
C LEU A 55 -10.10 -6.48 -10.24
N VAL A 56 -9.58 -5.88 -11.31
CA VAL A 56 -8.29 -6.27 -11.91
C VAL A 56 -7.15 -6.00 -10.93
N GLU A 57 -7.14 -4.85 -10.24
CA GLU A 57 -6.15 -4.53 -9.21
C GLU A 57 -6.14 -5.60 -8.09
N LEU A 58 -7.31 -5.96 -7.57
CA LEU A 58 -7.44 -7.02 -6.57
C LEU A 58 -6.93 -8.36 -7.12
N GLY A 59 -7.27 -8.69 -8.37
CA GLY A 59 -6.79 -9.90 -9.03
C GLY A 59 -5.26 -9.92 -9.15
N VAL A 60 -4.65 -8.82 -9.55
CA VAL A 60 -3.19 -8.71 -9.69
C VAL A 60 -2.49 -8.88 -8.34
N VAL A 61 -2.97 -8.22 -7.28
CA VAL A 61 -2.40 -8.37 -5.92
C VAL A 61 -2.55 -9.81 -5.43
N PHE A 62 -3.71 -10.42 -5.64
CA PHE A 62 -3.94 -11.81 -5.24
C PHE A 62 -3.01 -12.78 -6.00
N LEU A 63 -2.88 -12.62 -7.32
CA LEU A 63 -1.98 -13.44 -8.14
C LEU A 63 -0.52 -13.20 -7.77
N PHE A 64 -0.12 -11.96 -7.50
CA PHE A 64 1.22 -11.65 -7.02
C PHE A 64 1.51 -12.39 -5.70
N SER A 65 0.60 -12.28 -4.73
CA SER A 65 0.76 -12.92 -3.42
C SER A 65 0.82 -14.44 -3.53
N ALA A 66 -0.04 -15.04 -4.36
CA ALA A 66 -0.06 -16.49 -4.60
C ALA A 66 1.22 -16.98 -5.32
N ARG A 67 1.85 -16.14 -6.12
CA ARG A 67 3.03 -16.48 -6.92
C ARG A 67 4.34 -15.94 -6.35
N ALA A 68 4.33 -15.22 -5.24
CA ALA A 68 5.47 -14.52 -4.66
C ALA A 68 6.71 -15.41 -4.47
N TYR A 69 6.50 -16.69 -4.14
CA TYR A 69 7.59 -17.64 -3.90
C TYR A 69 7.88 -18.58 -5.08
N THR A 70 7.05 -18.63 -6.10
CA THR A 70 7.15 -19.59 -7.22
C THR A 70 7.41 -18.93 -8.56
N ALA A 71 6.94 -17.70 -8.77
CA ALA A 71 7.11 -17.01 -10.04
C ALA A 71 8.56 -16.54 -10.24
N ASN A 72 8.90 -16.33 -11.51
CA ASN A 72 10.13 -15.65 -11.91
C ASN A 72 10.10 -14.19 -11.39
N VAL A 73 11.23 -13.67 -10.93
CA VAL A 73 11.39 -12.29 -10.44
C VAL A 73 10.93 -11.25 -11.48
N MET A 74 11.20 -11.46 -12.76
CA MET A 74 10.73 -10.57 -13.83
C MET A 74 9.21 -10.53 -13.91
N THR A 75 8.53 -11.67 -13.73
CA THR A 75 7.06 -11.74 -13.68
C THR A 75 6.51 -10.95 -12.48
N LEU A 76 7.13 -11.07 -11.31
CA LEU A 76 6.74 -10.30 -10.12
C LEU A 76 6.92 -8.80 -10.34
N LYS A 77 8.05 -8.38 -10.92
CA LYS A 77 8.27 -6.98 -11.30
C LYS A 77 7.21 -6.47 -12.29
N GLY A 78 6.88 -7.27 -13.31
CA GLY A 78 5.84 -6.94 -14.27
C GLY A 78 4.46 -6.78 -13.62
N MET A 79 4.08 -7.67 -12.71
CA MET A 79 2.84 -7.57 -11.94
C MET A 79 2.82 -6.33 -11.04
N PHE A 80 3.95 -6.00 -10.41
CA PHE A 80 4.09 -4.80 -9.59
C PHE A 80 3.89 -3.53 -10.41
N PHE A 81 4.51 -3.44 -11.59
CA PHE A 81 4.31 -2.31 -12.50
C PHE A 81 2.87 -2.19 -12.98
N LEU A 82 2.26 -3.30 -13.39
CA LEU A 82 0.86 -3.32 -13.80
C LEU A 82 -0.05 -2.81 -12.69
N TYR A 83 0.15 -3.31 -11.47
CA TYR A 83 -0.61 -2.85 -10.31
C TYR A 83 -0.43 -1.36 -10.05
N SER A 84 0.81 -0.87 -10.07
CA SER A 84 1.14 0.55 -9.88
C SER A 84 0.51 1.45 -10.95
N ALA A 85 0.48 0.99 -12.20
CA ALA A 85 -0.14 1.71 -13.30
C ALA A 85 -1.67 1.79 -13.16
N LEU A 86 -2.32 0.68 -12.81
CA LEU A 86 -3.77 0.66 -12.56
C LEU A 86 -4.15 1.57 -11.40
N ASN A 87 -3.38 1.53 -10.29
CA ASN A 87 -3.56 2.45 -9.18
C ASN A 87 -3.41 3.92 -9.61
N GLY A 88 -2.60 4.22 -10.61
CA GLY A 88 -2.49 5.57 -11.17
C GLY A 88 -3.82 6.07 -11.72
N LEU A 89 -4.59 5.22 -12.39
CA LEU A 89 -5.92 5.57 -12.89
C LEU A 89 -6.94 5.74 -11.76
N THR A 90 -7.01 4.78 -10.85
CA THR A 90 -8.00 4.80 -9.75
C THR A 90 -7.75 5.93 -8.76
N LEU A 91 -6.50 6.16 -8.36
CA LEU A 91 -6.15 7.25 -7.45
C LEU A 91 -6.38 8.62 -8.07
N THR A 92 -6.17 8.78 -9.37
CA THR A 92 -6.50 10.02 -10.09
C THR A 92 -7.98 10.33 -9.97
N LEU A 93 -8.85 9.35 -10.27
CA LEU A 93 -10.31 9.55 -10.17
C LEU A 93 -10.77 9.82 -8.73
N ILE A 94 -10.15 9.18 -7.74
CA ILE A 94 -10.44 9.44 -6.33
C ILE A 94 -9.99 10.86 -5.94
N SER A 95 -8.78 11.25 -6.35
CA SER A 95 -8.19 12.56 -6.02
C SER A 95 -8.94 13.72 -6.64
N LEU A 96 -9.53 13.55 -7.82
CA LEU A 96 -10.35 14.57 -8.47
C LEU A 96 -11.59 15.00 -7.66
N ARG A 97 -11.99 14.20 -6.68
CA ARG A 97 -13.10 14.53 -5.76
C ARG A 97 -12.70 15.50 -4.65
N TYR A 98 -11.41 15.80 -4.52
CA TYR A 98 -10.85 16.60 -3.44
C TYR A 98 -10.08 17.81 -3.96
N ASN A 99 -10.05 18.86 -3.14
CA ASN A 99 -9.17 20.00 -3.42
C ASN A 99 -7.71 19.59 -3.27
N VAL A 100 -6.92 19.83 -4.32
CA VAL A 100 -5.52 19.42 -4.36
C VAL A 100 -4.70 20.04 -3.24
N PHE A 101 -4.82 21.36 -3.05
CA PHE A 101 -4.01 22.09 -2.07
C PHE A 101 -4.46 21.91 -0.62
N GLU A 102 -5.77 21.77 -0.40
CA GLU A 102 -6.33 21.70 0.95
C GLU A 102 -6.48 20.28 1.50
N VAL A 103 -6.51 19.26 0.61
CA VAL A 103 -6.74 17.87 1.00
C VAL A 103 -5.64 16.95 0.49
N VAL A 104 -5.36 16.94 -0.82
CA VAL A 104 -4.45 15.93 -1.40
C VAL A 104 -3.01 16.16 -0.94
N ILE A 105 -2.50 17.39 -1.00
CA ILE A 105 -1.13 17.72 -0.58
C ILE A 105 -0.94 17.47 0.93
N PRO A 106 -1.80 17.97 1.83
CA PRO A 106 -1.69 17.63 3.26
C PRO A 106 -1.76 16.14 3.55
N ALA A 107 -2.62 15.38 2.85
CA ALA A 107 -2.69 13.93 2.98
C ALA A 107 -1.37 13.27 2.54
N LEU A 108 -0.75 13.73 1.45
CA LEU A 108 0.52 13.19 0.99
C LEU A 108 1.66 13.49 1.99
N ILE A 109 1.73 14.72 2.52
CA ILE A 109 2.72 15.11 3.54
C ILE A 109 2.54 14.26 4.80
N GLY A 110 1.30 14.10 5.27
CA GLY A 110 0.99 13.25 6.41
C GLY A 110 1.38 11.79 6.16
N THR A 111 1.10 11.28 4.97
CA THR A 111 1.49 9.91 4.56
C THR A 111 3.00 9.72 4.66
N LEU A 112 3.77 10.64 4.09
CA LEU A 112 5.24 10.60 4.16
C LEU A 112 5.73 10.61 5.61
N ALA A 113 5.16 11.48 6.46
CA ALA A 113 5.58 11.59 7.87
C ALA A 113 5.29 10.29 8.64
N PHE A 114 4.07 9.75 8.56
CA PHE A 114 3.71 8.49 9.23
C PHE A 114 4.50 7.31 8.67
N PHE A 115 4.56 7.18 7.34
CA PHE A 115 5.27 6.09 6.69
C PHE A 115 6.74 6.06 7.08
N LEU A 116 7.46 7.18 6.95
CA LEU A 116 8.88 7.25 7.29
C LEU A 116 9.12 7.01 8.79
N GLY A 117 8.28 7.58 9.65
CA GLY A 117 8.39 7.37 11.10
C GLY A 117 8.28 5.90 11.47
N PHE A 118 7.26 5.21 10.99
CA PHE A 118 7.04 3.78 11.27
C PHE A 118 8.01 2.86 10.52
N ALA A 119 8.48 3.25 9.32
CA ALA A 119 9.55 2.54 8.63
C ALA A 119 10.86 2.54 9.43
N VAL A 120 11.22 3.67 10.03
CA VAL A 120 12.39 3.77 10.92
C VAL A 120 12.21 2.87 12.14
N VAL A 121 11.04 2.85 12.77
CA VAL A 121 10.74 1.93 13.89
C VAL A 121 10.93 0.48 13.47
N GLY A 122 10.37 0.07 12.31
CA GLY A 122 10.51 -1.30 11.79
C GLY A 122 11.95 -1.68 11.48
N ALA A 123 12.75 -0.75 10.93
CA ALA A 123 14.15 -0.97 10.59
C ALA A 123 15.06 -1.08 11.82
N THR A 124 14.82 -0.25 12.84
CA THR A 124 15.70 -0.14 14.00
C THR A 124 15.38 -1.09 15.14
N THR A 125 14.11 -1.51 15.28
CA THR A 125 13.72 -2.42 16.36
C THR A 125 14.43 -3.77 16.29
N LYS A 126 14.85 -4.26 17.45
CA LYS A 126 15.44 -5.60 17.61
C LYS A 126 14.37 -6.68 17.86
N ARG A 127 13.13 -6.26 18.15
CA ARG A 127 12.02 -7.19 18.36
C ARG A 127 11.44 -7.65 17.03
N ASN A 128 10.93 -8.88 16.98
CA ASN A 128 10.15 -9.35 15.84
C ASN A 128 8.72 -8.81 15.94
N LEU A 129 8.35 -7.93 15.03
CA LEU A 129 7.03 -7.32 15.01
C LEU A 129 5.96 -8.22 14.37
N SER A 130 6.32 -9.37 13.80
CA SER A 130 5.37 -10.28 13.16
C SER A 130 4.30 -10.81 14.12
N SER A 131 4.56 -10.81 15.43
CA SER A 131 3.57 -11.14 16.47
C SER A 131 2.36 -10.19 16.51
N LEU A 132 2.50 -8.96 15.99
CA LEU A 132 1.41 -7.99 15.88
C LEU A 132 0.52 -8.25 14.67
N THR A 133 0.99 -9.00 13.67
CA THR A 133 0.29 -9.23 12.39
C THR A 133 -1.14 -9.73 12.57
N PRO A 134 -1.46 -10.72 13.45
CA PRO A 134 -2.83 -11.20 13.61
C PRO A 134 -3.80 -10.11 14.09
N TYR A 135 -3.35 -9.24 14.98
CA TYR A 135 -4.19 -8.17 15.55
C TYR A 135 -4.46 -7.07 14.51
N VAL A 136 -3.42 -6.68 13.79
CA VAL A 136 -3.54 -5.64 12.75
C VAL A 136 -4.35 -6.17 11.55
N MET A 137 -4.19 -7.46 11.21
CA MET A 137 -4.97 -8.14 10.18
C MET A 137 -6.45 -8.23 10.59
N ALA A 138 -6.76 -8.52 11.86
CA ALA A 138 -8.12 -8.51 12.35
C ALA A 138 -8.77 -7.12 12.26
N ALA A 139 -8.01 -6.06 12.59
CA ALA A 139 -8.47 -4.68 12.42
C ALA A 139 -8.72 -4.34 10.95
N LEU A 140 -7.84 -4.75 10.03
CA LEU A 140 -8.03 -4.58 8.59
C LEU A 140 -9.27 -5.30 8.09
N LEU A 141 -9.50 -6.55 8.49
CA LEU A 141 -10.70 -7.30 8.13
C LEU A 141 -11.97 -6.62 8.66
N GLY A 142 -11.92 -6.10 9.88
CA GLY A 142 -13.01 -5.30 10.44
C GLY A 142 -13.33 -4.06 9.60
N MET A 143 -12.29 -3.32 9.17
CA MET A 143 -12.46 -2.17 8.28
C MET A 143 -13.10 -2.56 6.94
N ILE A 144 -12.67 -3.67 6.36
CA ILE A 144 -13.22 -4.20 5.10
C ILE A 144 -14.69 -4.54 5.27
N ILE A 145 -15.06 -5.28 6.33
CA ILE A 145 -16.44 -5.66 6.62
C ILE A 145 -17.32 -4.41 6.78
N VAL A 146 -16.88 -3.44 7.59
CA VAL A 146 -17.63 -2.18 7.79
C VAL A 146 -17.78 -1.44 6.46
N SER A 147 -16.74 -1.39 5.63
CA SER A 147 -16.81 -0.76 4.30
C SER A 147 -17.84 -1.43 3.41
N PHE A 148 -17.89 -2.75 3.37
CA PHE A 148 -18.89 -3.50 2.60
C PHE A 148 -20.32 -3.28 3.14
N VAL A 149 -20.50 -3.26 4.46
CA VAL A 149 -21.81 -2.98 5.08
C VAL A 149 -22.27 -1.56 4.69
N MET A 150 -21.40 -0.57 4.69
CA MET A 150 -21.75 0.80 4.30
C MET A 150 -22.08 0.92 2.81
N ILE A 151 -21.36 0.20 1.94
CA ILE A 151 -21.68 0.13 0.50
C ILE A 151 -23.06 -0.52 0.30
N GLY A 152 -23.32 -1.64 0.97
CA GLY A 152 -24.62 -2.31 0.95
C GLY A 152 -25.75 -1.43 1.46
N ALA A 153 -25.54 -0.71 2.56
CA ALA A 153 -26.53 0.21 3.12
C ALA A 153 -26.91 1.33 2.14
N ARG A 154 -25.94 1.84 1.35
CA ARG A 154 -26.21 2.81 0.29
C ARG A 154 -26.99 2.19 -0.87
N TYR A 155 -26.62 0.96 -1.27
CA TYR A 155 -27.27 0.26 -2.37
C TYR A 155 -28.74 -0.08 -2.06
N PHE A 156 -29.01 -0.55 -0.83
CA PHE A 156 -30.36 -0.90 -0.37
C PHE A 156 -31.15 0.28 0.25
N ASN A 157 -30.61 1.50 0.19
CA ASN A 157 -31.22 2.71 0.76
C ASN A 157 -31.62 2.59 2.25
N TRP A 158 -30.77 1.96 3.06
CA TRP A 158 -30.98 1.87 4.51
C TRP A 158 -30.73 3.24 5.16
N ALA A 159 -31.80 4.01 5.32
CA ALA A 159 -31.74 5.41 5.75
C ALA A 159 -30.99 5.60 7.08
N VAL A 160 -31.13 4.68 8.04
CA VAL A 160 -30.46 4.74 9.34
C VAL A 160 -28.94 4.65 9.18
N LEU A 161 -28.42 3.70 8.41
CA LEU A 161 -26.98 3.50 8.22
C LEU A 161 -26.37 4.54 7.28
N SER A 162 -27.13 4.97 6.26
CA SER A 162 -26.64 6.00 5.32
C SER A 162 -26.46 7.36 6.00
N GLY A 163 -27.22 7.68 7.03
CA GLY A 163 -27.07 8.89 7.84
C GLY A 163 -25.75 8.96 8.62
N PHE A 164 -25.10 7.82 8.90
CA PHE A 164 -23.81 7.75 9.58
C PHE A 164 -22.62 7.61 8.64
N SER A 165 -22.82 7.69 7.32
CA SER A 165 -21.77 7.41 6.32
C SER A 165 -20.51 8.25 6.51
N ASP A 166 -20.65 9.54 6.80
CA ASP A 166 -19.52 10.46 6.95
C ASP A 166 -18.76 10.19 8.26
N THR A 167 -19.47 9.94 9.35
CA THR A 167 -18.87 9.58 10.64
C THR A 167 -18.10 8.26 10.52
N VAL A 168 -18.71 7.24 9.92
CA VAL A 168 -18.06 5.94 9.71
C VAL A 168 -16.83 6.09 8.79
N SER A 169 -16.94 6.87 7.71
CA SER A 169 -15.80 7.15 6.84
C SER A 169 -14.64 7.81 7.59
N LEU A 170 -14.94 8.78 8.45
CA LEU A 170 -13.93 9.45 9.27
C LEU A 170 -13.27 8.48 10.27
N VAL A 171 -14.06 7.66 10.97
CA VAL A 171 -13.54 6.64 11.89
C VAL A 171 -12.65 5.64 11.15
N LEU A 172 -13.08 5.14 9.98
CA LEU A 172 -12.27 4.27 9.14
C LEU A 172 -10.98 4.96 8.67
N GLY A 173 -11.00 6.26 8.45
CA GLY A 173 -9.80 7.05 8.15
C GLY A 173 -8.80 6.99 9.31
N TYR A 174 -9.22 7.31 10.54
CA TYR A 174 -8.33 7.28 11.72
C TYR A 174 -7.83 5.87 12.03
N VAL A 175 -8.71 4.87 12.02
CA VAL A 175 -8.30 3.47 12.23
C VAL A 175 -7.32 3.04 11.14
N GLY A 176 -7.56 3.43 9.88
CA GLY A 176 -6.67 3.14 8.76
C GLY A 176 -5.28 3.74 8.93
N VAL A 177 -5.16 5.00 9.40
CA VAL A 177 -3.84 5.59 9.69
C VAL A 177 -3.08 4.75 10.71
N VAL A 178 -3.72 4.33 11.79
CA VAL A 178 -3.08 3.49 12.82
C VAL A 178 -2.69 2.13 12.25
N VAL A 179 -3.62 1.44 11.58
CA VAL A 179 -3.43 0.10 11.03
C VAL A 179 -2.29 0.08 10.01
N PHE A 180 -2.30 0.98 9.01
CA PHE A 180 -1.29 0.97 7.95
C PHE A 180 0.05 1.52 8.39
N SER A 181 0.10 2.40 9.40
CA SER A 181 1.36 2.78 10.04
C SER A 181 2.01 1.59 10.75
N ILE A 182 1.24 0.80 11.49
CA ILE A 182 1.75 -0.40 12.15
C ILE A 182 2.16 -1.45 11.11
N PHE A 183 1.39 -1.65 10.01
CA PHE A 183 1.79 -2.53 8.91
C PHE A 183 3.11 -2.10 8.30
N THR A 184 3.35 -0.80 8.08
CA THR A 184 4.63 -0.30 7.60
C THR A 184 5.79 -0.75 8.49
N ALA A 185 5.67 -0.61 9.81
CA ALA A 185 6.71 -1.07 10.73
C ALA A 185 6.89 -2.60 10.68
N ILE A 186 5.78 -3.36 10.63
CA ILE A 186 5.82 -4.82 10.53
C ILE A 186 6.50 -5.26 9.23
N ASP A 187 6.15 -4.65 8.10
CA ASP A 187 6.65 -5.07 6.79
C ASP A 187 8.12 -4.73 6.60
N VAL A 188 8.58 -3.55 7.04
CA VAL A 188 10.01 -3.23 7.09
C VAL A 188 10.78 -4.21 7.97
N ASN A 189 10.25 -4.52 9.17
CA ASN A 189 10.85 -5.49 10.09
C ASN A 189 10.86 -6.91 9.49
N ARG A 190 9.81 -7.30 8.77
CA ARG A 190 9.71 -8.59 8.09
C ARG A 190 10.72 -8.72 6.96
N ILE A 191 10.87 -7.69 6.11
CA ILE A 191 11.89 -7.66 5.05
C ILE A 191 13.28 -7.88 5.67
N LYS A 192 13.62 -7.11 6.72
CA LYS A 192 14.88 -7.25 7.44
C LYS A 192 15.11 -8.67 7.95
N ASN A 193 14.12 -9.24 8.64
CA ASN A 193 14.24 -10.57 9.23
C ASN A 193 14.34 -11.67 8.16
N ASN A 194 13.55 -11.58 7.08
CA ASN A 194 13.59 -12.56 5.99
C ASN A 194 14.94 -12.53 5.28
N VAL A 195 15.47 -11.34 4.99
CA VAL A 195 16.81 -11.22 4.39
C VAL A 195 17.88 -11.76 5.33
N THR A 196 17.82 -11.45 6.63
CA THR A 196 18.77 -11.96 7.62
C THR A 196 18.84 -13.49 7.63
N GLN A 197 17.68 -14.17 7.49
CA GLN A 197 17.61 -15.64 7.50
C GLN A 197 18.27 -16.29 6.29
N VAL A 198 18.25 -15.63 5.13
CA VAL A 198 18.74 -16.19 3.87
C VAL A 198 20.02 -15.55 3.36
N ALA A 199 20.53 -14.54 4.04
CA ALA A 199 21.69 -13.73 3.58
C ALA A 199 22.95 -14.56 3.32
N LEU A 200 23.14 -15.66 4.06
CA LEU A 200 24.31 -16.54 3.90
C LEU A 200 24.04 -17.74 2.99
N MET A 201 22.86 -17.87 2.40
CA MET A 201 22.51 -18.98 1.49
C MET A 201 23.04 -18.73 0.07
N GLU A 202 23.54 -17.54 -0.23
CA GLU A 202 24.07 -17.13 -1.55
C GLU A 202 23.08 -17.33 -2.71
N ASP A 203 21.78 -17.33 -2.40
CA ASP A 203 20.70 -17.44 -3.41
C ASP A 203 20.12 -16.04 -3.72
N GLU A 204 20.68 -15.42 -4.75
CA GLU A 204 20.23 -14.10 -5.22
C GLU A 204 18.76 -14.09 -5.67
N THR A 205 18.25 -15.21 -6.17
CA THR A 205 16.84 -15.30 -6.62
C THR A 205 15.88 -15.17 -5.45
N ILE A 206 16.20 -15.78 -4.31
CA ILE A 206 15.38 -15.66 -3.09
C ILE A 206 15.46 -14.23 -2.55
N LEU A 207 16.65 -13.63 -2.53
CA LEU A 207 16.83 -12.24 -2.09
C LEU A 207 16.06 -11.26 -2.98
N ASP A 208 16.10 -11.43 -4.29
CA ASP A 208 15.34 -10.60 -5.25
C ASP A 208 13.82 -10.73 -5.06
N ARG A 209 13.34 -11.95 -4.77
CA ARG A 209 11.91 -12.16 -4.46
C ARG A 209 11.50 -11.47 -3.17
N ILE A 210 12.31 -11.54 -2.12
CA ILE A 210 12.05 -10.83 -0.85
C ILE A 210 12.01 -9.32 -1.11
N GLU A 211 12.95 -8.81 -1.91
CA GLU A 211 13.04 -7.39 -2.24
C GLU A 211 11.79 -6.88 -2.96
N ILE A 212 11.36 -7.54 -4.04
CA ILE A 212 10.18 -7.09 -4.81
C ILE A 212 8.86 -7.33 -4.08
N THR A 213 8.75 -8.42 -3.31
CA THR A 213 7.58 -8.68 -2.48
C THR A 213 7.47 -7.66 -1.36
N GLY A 214 8.60 -7.31 -0.74
CA GLY A 214 8.68 -6.24 0.24
C GLY A 214 8.30 -4.88 -0.35
N ALA A 215 8.74 -4.60 -1.57
CA ALA A 215 8.37 -3.37 -2.27
C ALA A 215 6.87 -3.24 -2.48
N LEU A 216 6.18 -4.31 -2.88
CA LEU A 216 4.72 -4.31 -3.01
C LEU A 216 4.03 -4.09 -1.66
N SER A 217 4.46 -4.77 -0.61
CA SER A 217 3.89 -4.57 0.74
C SER A 217 4.00 -3.11 1.17
N LEU A 218 5.19 -2.52 1.07
CA LEU A 218 5.42 -1.11 1.43
C LEU A 218 4.63 -0.15 0.54
N TYR A 219 4.50 -0.46 -0.75
CA TYR A 219 3.68 0.33 -1.66
C TYR A 219 2.19 0.30 -1.24
N LEU A 220 1.66 -0.87 -0.91
CA LEU A 220 0.28 -1.02 -0.42
C LEU A 220 0.05 -0.25 0.88
N ASP A 221 0.99 -0.32 1.82
CA ASP A 221 0.91 0.43 3.08
C ASP A 221 0.86 1.94 2.82
N PHE A 222 1.74 2.44 1.94
CA PHE A 222 1.79 3.84 1.56
C PHE A 222 0.47 4.32 0.94
N ILE A 223 -0.04 3.59 -0.04
CA ILE A 223 -1.29 3.95 -0.74
C ILE A 223 -2.49 3.93 0.22
N ASN A 224 -2.59 2.90 1.07
CA ASN A 224 -3.71 2.78 2.01
C ASN A 224 -3.62 3.84 3.13
N LEU A 225 -2.42 4.19 3.57
CA LEU A 225 -2.19 5.30 4.50
C LEU A 225 -2.62 6.64 3.87
N PHE A 226 -2.25 6.87 2.60
CA PHE A 226 -2.66 8.04 1.85
C PHE A 226 -4.19 8.13 1.70
N LEU A 227 -4.86 7.03 1.32
CA LEU A 227 -6.31 6.98 1.22
C LEU A 227 -7.00 7.23 2.58
N SER A 228 -6.41 6.74 3.67
CA SER A 228 -6.92 6.97 5.02
C SER A 228 -6.85 8.45 5.40
N LEU A 229 -5.73 9.11 5.10
CA LEU A 229 -5.56 10.55 5.34
C LEU A 229 -6.43 11.40 4.41
N LEU A 230 -6.62 10.98 3.15
CA LEU A 230 -7.58 11.62 2.25
C LEU A 230 -9.00 11.63 2.83
N ARG A 231 -9.43 10.53 3.45
CA ARG A 231 -10.74 10.46 4.13
C ARG A 231 -10.84 11.46 5.28
N ILE A 232 -9.78 11.55 6.10
CA ILE A 232 -9.76 12.45 7.28
C ILE A 232 -9.81 13.91 6.83
N PHE A 233 -8.93 14.31 5.91
CA PHE A 233 -8.86 15.70 5.46
C PHE A 233 -10.02 16.08 4.55
N GLY A 234 -10.55 15.15 3.76
CA GLY A 234 -11.69 15.36 2.87
C GLY A 234 -13.03 15.46 3.60
N ASN A 235 -13.15 14.93 4.81
CA ASN A 235 -14.39 14.95 5.60
C ASN A 235 -14.62 16.27 6.38
N LYS A 236 -13.71 17.23 6.26
CA LYS A 236 -13.82 18.54 6.94
C LYS A 236 -14.74 19.55 6.24
N ARG A 237 -15.55 19.11 5.25
CA ARG A 237 -16.47 19.96 4.49
C ARG A 237 -17.89 19.44 4.49
#